data_bf336fcd5e0d298f61e6db451ad485e4
#
_entry.id   bf336fcd5e0d298f61e6db451ad485e4
#
_cell.length_a   1.000
_cell.length_b   1.000
_cell.length_c   1.000
_cell.angle_alpha   90.00
_cell.angle_beta   90.00
_cell.angle_gamma   90.00
#
_symmetry.space_group_name_H-M   'P 1'
#
loop_
_entity.id
_entity.type
_entity.pdbx_description
1 polymer ?
#
loop_
_entity_poly.entity_id
_entity_poly.type
_entity_poly.pdbx_seq_one_letter_code
_entity_poly.pdbx_strand_id
1 'polypeptide(L)'
;MPRIFGIWTDSLDHLVHLLVAYLLALPIGWHRAREEHGAGLRTFPLVAIASCALVQTAISVFGPTAGGNANIIQGVVTGIGFIGAGAIIRQGDLTTGHATAASIWAVGIMGAAVGYGYYDIGIILAVANLGVLAVRRQSSGG
;
A
#
# COMPACT_ATOMS: atom_id res chain seq x y z
N MET A 1 30.26 -18.69 11.68
CA MET A 1 30.33 -18.02 10.37
C MET A 1 29.12 -18.26 9.44
N PRO A 2 28.29 -19.30 9.57
CA PRO A 2 27.13 -19.47 8.67
C PRO A 2 25.97 -18.47 8.89
N ARG A 3 25.87 -17.85 10.05
CA ARG A 3 24.78 -16.89 10.34
C ARG A 3 24.90 -15.54 9.62
N ILE A 4 26.11 -15.12 9.29
CA ILE A 4 26.34 -13.80 8.64
C ILE A 4 25.89 -13.83 7.18
N PHE A 5 26.12 -14.92 6.46
CA PHE A 5 25.66 -15.07 5.07
C PHE A 5 24.13 -15.16 4.98
N GLY A 6 23.47 -15.83 5.92
CA GLY A 6 21.99 -15.88 5.98
C GLY A 6 21.37 -14.50 6.20
N ILE A 7 21.95 -13.67 7.06
CA ILE A 7 21.45 -12.30 7.32
C ILE A 7 21.48 -11.43 6.05
N TRP A 8 22.51 -11.55 5.24
CA TRP A 8 22.63 -10.76 4.00
C TRP A 8 21.63 -11.19 2.93
N THR A 9 21.41 -12.50 2.77
CA THR A 9 20.40 -13.02 1.83
C THR A 9 18.99 -12.62 2.23
N ASP A 10 18.65 -12.71 3.51
CA ASP A 10 17.36 -12.30 4.05
C ASP A 10 17.15 -10.78 3.91
N SER A 11 18.21 -9.99 4.13
CA SER A 11 18.15 -8.53 3.97
C SER A 11 17.94 -8.10 2.53
N LEU A 12 18.54 -8.80 1.56
CA LEU A 12 18.33 -8.55 0.13
C LEU A 12 16.90 -8.91 -0.29
N ASP A 13 16.36 -10.02 0.23
CA ASP A 13 15.00 -10.42 -0.04
C ASP A 13 13.99 -9.39 0.49
N HIS A 14 14.17 -8.93 1.72
CA HIS A 14 13.37 -7.86 2.30
C HIS A 14 13.44 -6.57 1.47
N LEU A 15 14.64 -6.18 1.03
CA LEU A 15 14.84 -5.00 0.18
C LEU A 15 14.09 -5.11 -1.14
N VAL A 16 14.10 -6.28 -1.78
CA VAL A 16 13.38 -6.53 -3.04
C VAL A 16 11.88 -6.36 -2.85
N HIS A 17 11.29 -6.94 -1.79
CA HIS A 17 9.87 -6.77 -1.48
C HIS A 17 9.49 -5.29 -1.26
N LEU A 18 10.29 -4.56 -0.48
CA LEU A 18 10.06 -3.14 -0.22
C LEU A 18 10.19 -2.30 -1.50
N LEU A 19 11.17 -2.61 -2.34
CA LEU A 19 11.37 -1.92 -3.61
C LEU A 19 10.20 -2.17 -4.57
N VAL A 20 9.72 -3.40 -4.67
CA VAL A 20 8.54 -3.74 -5.50
C VAL A 20 7.30 -3.00 -5.00
N ALA A 21 7.04 -3.01 -3.69
CA ALA A 21 5.93 -2.28 -3.10
C ALA A 21 6.01 -0.76 -3.40
N TYR A 22 7.21 -0.20 -3.30
CA TYR A 22 7.48 1.20 -3.65
C TYR A 22 7.17 1.50 -5.11
N LEU A 23 7.72 0.70 -6.03
CA LEU A 23 7.57 0.90 -7.48
C LEU A 23 6.12 0.75 -7.94
N LEU A 24 5.37 -0.18 -7.37
CA LEU A 24 3.94 -0.36 -7.68
C LEU A 24 3.09 0.82 -7.18
N ALA A 25 3.46 1.45 -6.06
CA ALA A 25 2.74 2.58 -5.50
C ALA A 25 3.06 3.91 -6.19
N LEU A 26 4.24 4.05 -6.79
CA LEU A 26 4.70 5.30 -7.42
C LEU A 26 3.72 5.85 -8.48
N PRO A 27 3.28 5.07 -9.48
CA PRO A 27 2.39 5.60 -10.52
C PRO A 27 1.04 6.03 -9.95
N ILE A 28 0.55 5.36 -8.90
CA ILE A 28 -0.69 5.73 -8.21
C ILE A 28 -0.51 7.08 -7.50
N GLY A 29 0.58 7.22 -6.73
CA GLY A 29 0.93 8.46 -6.05
C GLY A 29 1.17 9.62 -7.02
N TRP A 30 1.80 9.35 -8.16
CA TRP A 30 2.00 10.33 -9.23
C TRP A 30 0.68 10.81 -9.84
N HIS A 31 -0.21 9.88 -10.15
CA HIS A 31 -1.53 10.20 -10.71
C HIS A 31 -2.33 11.08 -9.75
N ARG A 32 -2.34 10.72 -8.46
CA ARG A 32 -3.05 11.48 -7.42
C ARG A 32 -2.43 12.86 -7.16
N ALA A 33 -1.11 12.97 -7.17
CA ALA A 33 -0.43 14.24 -6.98
C ALA A 33 -0.76 15.29 -8.07
N ARG A 34 -1.17 14.84 -9.25
CA ARG A 34 -1.59 15.71 -10.34
C ARG A 34 -3.04 16.21 -10.21
N GLU A 35 -3.87 15.50 -9.49
CA GLU A 35 -5.31 15.81 -9.41
C GLU A 35 -5.69 16.59 -8.15
N GLU A 36 -5.01 16.37 -7.02
CA GLU A 36 -5.37 16.96 -5.74
C GLU A 36 -4.13 17.49 -4.99
N HIS A 37 -4.29 18.62 -4.29
CA HIS A 37 -3.24 19.25 -3.47
C HIS A 37 -3.07 18.57 -2.10
N GLY A 38 -3.14 17.24 -2.03
CA GLY A 38 -3.11 16.50 -0.77
C GLY A 38 -2.19 15.28 -0.80
N ALA A 39 -2.74 14.11 -0.50
CA ALA A 39 -2.02 12.84 -0.50
C ALA A 39 -1.58 12.46 -1.92
N GLY A 40 -0.27 12.32 -2.15
CA GLY A 40 0.27 12.01 -3.47
C GLY A 40 1.57 11.22 -3.39
N LEU A 41 2.62 11.71 -4.07
CA LEU A 41 3.91 11.03 -4.26
C LEU A 41 4.63 10.57 -2.99
N ARG A 42 4.30 11.12 -1.84
CA ARG A 42 4.91 10.72 -0.56
C ARG A 42 4.04 9.71 0.19
N THR A 43 2.73 9.95 0.22
CA THR A 43 1.80 9.16 1.04
C THR A 43 1.64 7.74 0.53
N PHE A 44 1.38 7.56 -0.77
CA PHE A 44 1.11 6.24 -1.35
C PHE A 44 2.30 5.28 -1.24
N PRO A 45 3.53 5.69 -1.66
CA PRO A 45 4.69 4.81 -1.49
C PRO A 45 4.99 4.49 -0.03
N LEU A 46 4.84 5.46 0.89
CA LEU A 46 5.07 5.21 2.32
C LEU A 46 4.09 4.20 2.89
N VAL A 47 2.80 4.29 2.55
CA VAL A 47 1.79 3.32 2.98
C VAL A 47 2.12 1.91 2.46
N ALA A 48 2.51 1.80 1.18
CA ALA A 48 2.88 0.51 0.59
C ALA A 48 4.11 -0.12 1.28
N ILE A 49 5.18 0.67 1.46
CA ILE A 49 6.42 0.21 2.11
C ILE A 49 6.14 -0.18 3.56
N ALA A 50 5.42 0.65 4.31
CA ALA A 50 5.13 0.39 5.72
C ALA A 50 4.31 -0.88 5.91
N SER A 51 3.29 -1.11 5.07
CA SER A 51 2.48 -2.33 5.10
C SER A 51 3.31 -3.57 4.74
N CYS A 52 4.16 -3.46 3.72
CA CYS A 52 5.09 -4.52 3.31
C CYS A 52 6.07 -4.84 4.44
N ALA A 53 6.73 -3.83 5.02
CA ALA A 53 7.69 -3.99 6.11
C ALA A 53 7.06 -4.62 7.35
N LEU A 54 5.84 -4.21 7.71
CA LEU A 54 5.13 -4.78 8.85
C LEU A 54 4.87 -6.27 8.67
N VAL A 55 4.41 -6.69 7.47
CA VAL A 55 4.20 -8.09 7.13
C VAL A 55 5.50 -8.89 7.18
N GLN A 56 6.57 -8.38 6.58
CA GLN A 56 7.90 -9.01 6.59
C GLN A 56 8.44 -9.19 8.02
N THR A 57 8.29 -8.16 8.86
CA THR A 57 8.67 -8.21 10.28
C THR A 57 7.85 -9.27 11.01
N ALA A 58 6.54 -9.32 10.75
CA ALA A 58 5.66 -10.29 11.38
C ALA A 58 6.03 -11.74 11.02
N ILE A 59 6.31 -12.01 9.76
CA ILE A 59 6.77 -13.33 9.30
C ILE A 59 8.09 -13.70 9.99
N SER A 60 9.02 -12.75 10.10
CA SER A 60 10.32 -12.98 10.74
C SER A 60 10.20 -13.26 12.25
N VAL A 61 9.25 -12.62 12.93
CA VAL A 61 9.07 -12.76 14.40
C VAL A 61 8.21 -13.98 14.75
N PHE A 62 7.09 -14.17 14.06
CA PHE A 62 6.07 -15.17 14.43
C PHE A 62 6.11 -16.41 13.56
N GLY A 63 6.88 -16.41 12.48
CA GLY A 63 6.88 -17.49 11.49
C GLY A 63 5.56 -17.57 10.70
N PRO A 64 5.36 -18.63 9.89
CA PRO A 64 4.19 -18.78 9.02
C PRO A 64 2.93 -19.31 9.75
N THR A 65 2.78 -19.01 11.04
CA THR A 65 1.62 -19.48 11.82
C THR A 65 0.35 -18.71 11.46
N ALA A 66 -0.74 -19.45 11.21
CA ALA A 66 -2.01 -18.87 10.75
C ALA A 66 -2.60 -17.82 11.71
N GLY A 67 -2.50 -18.03 13.02
CA GLY A 67 -3.05 -17.13 14.02
C GLY A 67 -2.32 -15.78 14.11
N GLY A 68 -0.99 -15.79 14.03
CA GLY A 68 -0.19 -14.56 14.05
C GLY A 68 -0.44 -13.69 12.81
N ASN A 69 -0.52 -14.31 11.64
CA ASN A 69 -0.76 -13.63 10.38
C ASN A 69 -2.15 -12.98 10.30
N ALA A 70 -3.19 -13.61 10.83
CA ALA A 70 -4.54 -13.03 10.84
C ALA A 70 -4.61 -11.72 11.63
N ASN A 71 -3.97 -11.65 12.80
CA ASN A 71 -3.91 -10.45 13.62
C ASN A 71 -3.13 -9.31 12.93
N ILE A 72 -2.05 -9.65 12.21
CA ILE A 72 -1.26 -8.67 11.47
C ILE A 72 -2.08 -8.08 10.32
N ILE A 73 -2.75 -8.92 9.53
CA ILE A 73 -3.64 -8.46 8.45
C ILE A 73 -4.72 -7.53 9.01
N GLN A 74 -5.36 -7.93 10.11
CA GLN A 74 -6.37 -7.10 10.77
C GLN A 74 -5.80 -5.76 11.22
N GLY A 75 -4.60 -5.75 11.80
CA GLY A 75 -3.92 -4.52 12.23
C GLY A 75 -3.59 -3.60 11.06
N VAL A 76 -3.07 -4.16 9.95
CA VAL A 76 -2.79 -3.41 8.70
C VAL A 76 -4.07 -2.79 8.17
N VAL A 77 -5.13 -3.58 8.00
CA VAL A 77 -6.43 -3.11 7.48
C VAL A 77 -7.01 -1.99 8.33
N THR A 78 -6.98 -2.15 9.66
CA THR A 78 -7.49 -1.15 10.60
C THR A 78 -6.66 0.14 10.55
N GLY A 79 -5.33 0.03 10.57
CA GLY A 79 -4.42 1.18 10.55
C GLY A 79 -4.52 1.99 9.26
N ILE A 80 -4.60 1.31 8.12
CA ILE A 80 -4.78 1.97 6.81
C ILE A 80 -6.17 2.61 6.72
N GLY A 81 -7.19 2.00 7.30
CA GLY A 81 -8.53 2.57 7.39
C GLY A 81 -8.53 3.91 8.12
N PHE A 82 -7.74 4.05 9.17
CA PHE A 82 -7.57 5.31 9.91
C PHE A 82 -6.90 6.39 9.04
N ILE A 83 -5.83 6.06 8.32
CA ILE A 83 -5.16 6.99 7.40
C ILE A 83 -6.10 7.39 6.25
N GLY A 84 -6.82 6.41 5.69
CA GLY A 84 -7.79 6.65 4.63
C GLY A 84 -8.93 7.57 5.08
N ALA A 85 -9.46 7.37 6.28
CA ALA A 85 -10.48 8.25 6.86
C ALA A 85 -9.99 9.69 6.99
N GLY A 86 -8.72 9.88 7.33
CA GLY A 86 -8.08 11.20 7.41
C GLY A 86 -7.98 11.93 6.06
N ALA A 87 -8.09 11.22 4.94
CA ALA A 87 -8.11 11.81 3.60
C ALA A 87 -9.49 12.33 3.17
N ILE A 88 -10.55 12.02 3.92
CA ILE A 88 -11.91 12.49 3.65
C ILE A 88 -12.13 13.82 4.36
N ILE A 89 -12.37 14.87 3.59
CA ILE A 89 -12.55 16.23 4.09
C ILE A 89 -13.99 16.68 3.82
N ARG A 90 -14.63 17.21 4.84
CA ARG A 90 -15.96 17.85 4.75
C ARG A 90 -15.80 19.36 4.85
N GLN A 91 -16.33 20.07 3.85
CA GLN A 91 -16.41 21.54 3.82
C GLN A 91 -17.86 21.93 3.57
N GLY A 92 -18.58 22.30 4.62
CA GLY A 92 -20.02 22.55 4.56
C GLY A 92 -20.78 21.28 4.15
N ASP A 93 -21.56 21.34 3.08
CA ASP A 93 -22.33 20.22 2.53
C ASP A 93 -21.53 19.35 1.54
N LEU A 94 -20.32 19.77 1.17
CA LEU A 94 -19.46 19.05 0.24
C LEU A 94 -18.50 18.14 0.97
N THR A 95 -18.48 16.85 0.60
CA THR A 95 -17.51 15.87 1.10
C THR A 95 -16.64 15.37 -0.05
N THR A 96 -15.32 15.51 0.11
CA THR A 96 -14.32 15.13 -0.89
C THR A 96 -13.32 14.12 -0.31
N GLY A 97 -12.51 13.50 -1.18
CA GLY A 97 -11.43 12.59 -0.75
C GLY A 97 -11.79 11.11 -0.67
N HIS A 98 -13.02 10.69 -1.00
CA HIS A 98 -13.40 9.27 -0.94
C HIS A 98 -12.56 8.39 -1.86
N ALA A 99 -12.29 8.83 -3.09
CA ALA A 99 -11.45 8.09 -4.02
C ALA A 99 -10.00 8.00 -3.53
N THR A 100 -9.49 9.07 -2.90
CA THR A 100 -8.16 9.08 -2.27
C THR A 100 -8.11 8.11 -1.11
N ALA A 101 -9.11 8.11 -0.23
CA ALA A 101 -9.22 7.19 0.90
C ALA A 101 -9.25 5.72 0.44
N ALA A 102 -10.08 5.41 -0.56
CA ALA A 102 -10.16 4.07 -1.15
C ALA A 102 -8.83 3.64 -1.79
N SER A 103 -8.16 4.55 -2.50
CA SER A 103 -6.85 4.28 -3.10
C SER A 103 -5.75 4.05 -2.05
N ILE A 104 -5.74 4.80 -0.94
CA ILE A 104 -4.81 4.59 0.18
C ILE A 104 -5.03 3.18 0.76
N TRP A 105 -6.29 2.79 0.96
CA TRP A 105 -6.63 1.48 1.48
C TRP A 105 -6.15 0.36 0.53
N ALA A 106 -6.42 0.48 -0.77
CA ALA A 106 -5.97 -0.49 -1.78
C ALA A 106 -4.44 -0.60 -1.85
N VAL A 107 -3.72 0.52 -1.76
CA VAL A 107 -2.24 0.54 -1.76
C VAL A 107 -1.67 -0.12 -0.51
N GLY A 108 -2.30 0.05 0.63
CA GLY A 108 -1.88 -0.64 1.85
C GLY A 108 -2.03 -2.16 1.76
N ILE A 109 -3.16 -2.64 1.23
CA ILE A 109 -3.35 -4.08 0.96
C ILE A 109 -2.36 -4.59 -0.10
N MET A 110 -2.10 -3.81 -1.14
CA MET A 110 -1.09 -4.10 -2.15
C MET A 110 0.31 -4.29 -1.52
N GLY A 111 0.72 -3.38 -0.65
CA GLY A 111 1.98 -3.49 0.08
C GLY A 111 2.04 -4.73 0.97
N ALA A 112 0.96 -5.05 1.68
CA ALA A 112 0.85 -6.26 2.50
C ALA A 112 0.95 -7.54 1.63
N ALA A 113 0.27 -7.59 0.49
CA ALA A 113 0.34 -8.71 -0.44
C ALA A 113 1.77 -8.94 -0.93
N VAL A 114 2.47 -7.87 -1.35
CA VAL A 114 3.89 -7.94 -1.72
C VAL A 114 4.74 -8.44 -0.55
N GLY A 115 4.47 -7.99 0.68
CA GLY A 115 5.16 -8.44 1.88
C GLY A 115 5.03 -9.95 2.13
N TYR A 116 3.90 -10.55 1.77
CA TYR A 116 3.68 -12.00 1.79
C TYR A 116 4.24 -12.73 0.56
N GLY A 117 4.83 -12.04 -0.42
CA GLY A 117 5.34 -12.62 -1.66
C GLY A 117 4.29 -12.80 -2.75
N TYR A 118 3.04 -12.34 -2.57
CA TYR A 118 1.98 -12.38 -3.57
C TYR A 118 2.09 -11.18 -4.53
N TYR A 119 3.14 -11.19 -5.36
CA TYR A 119 3.41 -10.12 -6.32
C TYR A 119 2.34 -9.96 -7.39
N ASP A 120 1.72 -11.06 -7.82
CA ASP A 120 0.60 -11.10 -8.74
C ASP A 120 -0.60 -10.30 -8.22
N ILE A 121 -0.98 -10.51 -6.96
CA ILE A 121 -2.04 -9.74 -6.29
C ILE A 121 -1.63 -8.26 -6.19
N GLY A 122 -0.38 -7.98 -5.85
CA GLY A 122 0.15 -6.61 -5.80
C GLY A 122 0.04 -5.89 -7.13
N ILE A 123 0.43 -6.53 -8.23
CA ILE A 123 0.35 -5.98 -9.58
C ILE A 123 -1.12 -5.77 -10.00
N ILE A 124 -1.99 -6.76 -9.78
CA ILE A 124 -3.42 -6.65 -10.10
C ILE A 124 -4.06 -5.48 -9.38
N LEU A 125 -3.78 -5.30 -8.07
CA LEU A 125 -4.30 -4.17 -7.30
C LEU A 125 -3.77 -2.82 -7.80
N ALA A 126 -2.48 -2.75 -8.16
CA ALA A 126 -1.89 -1.53 -8.74
C ALA A 126 -2.57 -1.14 -10.04
N VAL A 127 -2.75 -2.09 -10.97
CA VAL A 127 -3.41 -1.87 -12.26
C VAL A 127 -4.88 -1.51 -12.08
N ALA A 128 -5.60 -2.21 -11.20
CA ALA A 128 -7.00 -1.93 -10.92
C ALA A 128 -7.19 -0.52 -10.32
N ASN A 129 -6.34 -0.13 -9.36
CA ASN A 129 -6.40 1.19 -8.74
C ASN A 129 -6.15 2.30 -9.77
N LEU A 130 -5.12 2.18 -10.60
CA LEU A 130 -4.84 3.11 -11.69
C LEU A 130 -5.99 3.16 -12.72
N GLY A 131 -6.56 2.01 -13.06
CA GLY A 131 -7.69 1.93 -13.99
C GLY A 131 -8.91 2.68 -13.47
N VAL A 132 -9.27 2.50 -12.20
CA VAL A 132 -10.38 3.21 -11.56
C VAL A 132 -10.13 4.73 -11.52
N LEU A 133 -8.91 5.15 -11.21
CA LEU A 133 -8.54 6.56 -11.18
C LEU A 133 -8.58 7.18 -12.59
N ALA A 134 -8.18 6.43 -13.63
CA ALA A 134 -8.18 6.92 -15.01
C ALA A 134 -9.59 7.15 -15.57
N VAL A 135 -10.58 6.33 -15.20
CA VAL A 135 -11.98 6.45 -15.67
C VAL A 135 -12.61 7.79 -15.26
N ARG A 136 -12.28 8.33 -14.09
CA ARG A 136 -12.82 9.61 -13.60
C ARG A 136 -12.42 10.81 -14.46
N ARG A 137 -11.28 10.73 -15.14
CA ARG A 137 -10.79 11.83 -15.99
C ARG A 137 -11.66 12.08 -17.23
N GLN A 138 -12.38 11.06 -17.72
CA GLN A 138 -13.24 11.19 -18.91
C GLN A 138 -14.60 11.82 -18.59
N SER A 139 -15.07 11.76 -17.35
CA SER A 139 -16.37 12.30 -16.92
C SER A 139 -16.36 13.81 -16.63
N SER A 140 -15.18 14.43 -16.50
CA SER A 140 -15.03 15.87 -16.22
C SER A 140 -14.86 16.73 -17.48
N GLY A 141 -14.90 16.14 -18.67
CA GLY A 141 -14.65 16.79 -19.95
C GLY A 141 -15.91 16.94 -20.85
N GLY A 142 -17.10 16.90 -20.23
CA GLY A 142 -18.38 17.11 -20.92
C GLY A 142 -19.14 18.30 -20.38
#